data_4da4a34f6b9f77f0aaeb43774b360ec2
#
_entry.id   4da4a34f6b9f77f0aaeb43774b360ec2
#
_cell.length_a   1.000
_cell.length_b   1.000
_cell.length_c   1.000
_cell.angle_alpha   90.00
_cell.angle_beta   90.00
_cell.angle_gamma   90.00
#
_symmetry.space_group_name_H-M   'P 1'
#
loop_
_entity.id
_entity.type
_entity.pdbx_description
1 polymer ?
#
loop_
_entity_poly.entity_id
_entity_poly.type
_entity_poly.pdbx_seq_one_letter_code
_entity_poly.pdbx_strand_id
1 'polypeptide(L)'
;MSTAIMDPATAVTWGSFIRAAEAQYASNPGQVNPATITNMPAGYTLVRTIQMTDSFGPVKSRVFYGFVAVGGTPQTAVVALRGTATTLEWWDDLQWNLVPFTQVSDGGNVAQGFYDIYTTFGTMTPGQQASTPAPATFAPDVARAATEGLAADVDPADLPVDVDPADLPMVVTGHSLGGALATLLVADLSANMALQPQAWTFASPKVGDATFAARYGSLSTVSWRIHNLVDVVPYFPIDVFNRYRSVTTGYAINSLGKAKWSLGCAHSLNTYMHVLSPDTVPLDPACR
;
A
#
# COMPACT_ATOMS: atom_id res chain seq x y z
N MET A 1 23.34 -10.61 10.47
CA MET A 1 22.07 -10.32 9.78
C MET A 1 22.42 -9.95 8.35
N SER A 2 22.00 -10.73 7.35
CA SER A 2 22.20 -10.36 5.95
C SER A 2 21.32 -9.14 5.68
N THR A 3 21.94 -8.02 5.31
CA THR A 3 21.17 -6.85 4.84
C THR A 3 20.58 -7.24 3.49
N ALA A 4 19.27 -7.49 3.45
CA ALA A 4 18.58 -7.72 2.20
C ALA A 4 18.90 -6.55 1.24
N ILE A 5 19.29 -6.86 0.01
CA ILE A 5 19.51 -5.86 -1.03
C ILE A 5 18.19 -5.70 -1.76
N MET A 6 17.74 -4.45 -1.95
CA MET A 6 16.53 -4.16 -2.74
C MET A 6 16.76 -4.59 -4.20
N ASP A 7 15.89 -5.46 -4.69
CA ASP A 7 15.89 -5.87 -6.09
C ASP A 7 14.88 -5.05 -6.91
N PRO A 8 15.35 -4.29 -7.92
CA PRO A 8 14.49 -3.46 -8.77
C PRO A 8 13.40 -4.25 -9.52
N ALA A 9 13.70 -5.47 -9.97
CA ALA A 9 12.73 -6.28 -10.69
C ALA A 9 11.58 -6.72 -9.76
N THR A 10 11.92 -7.12 -8.54
CA THR A 10 10.94 -7.42 -7.49
C THR A 10 10.09 -6.18 -7.16
N ALA A 11 10.70 -5.00 -7.05
CA ALA A 11 9.96 -3.77 -6.81
C ALA A 11 8.96 -3.48 -7.95
N VAL A 12 9.37 -3.64 -9.21
CA VAL A 12 8.48 -3.48 -10.37
C VAL A 12 7.35 -4.51 -10.35
N THR A 13 7.62 -5.74 -9.94
CA THR A 13 6.58 -6.77 -9.77
C THR A 13 5.51 -6.29 -8.80
N TRP A 14 5.87 -5.84 -7.60
CA TRP A 14 4.91 -5.34 -6.61
C TRP A 14 4.24 -4.02 -7.04
N GLY A 15 4.96 -3.14 -7.74
CA GLY A 15 4.39 -1.95 -8.36
C GLY A 15 3.30 -2.25 -9.39
N SER A 16 3.38 -3.40 -10.08
CA SER A 16 2.38 -3.80 -11.07
C SER A 16 0.99 -4.08 -10.47
N PHE A 17 0.91 -4.53 -9.21
CA PHE A 17 -0.34 -4.69 -8.49
C PHE A 17 -0.98 -3.35 -8.15
N ILE A 18 -0.18 -2.37 -7.74
CA ILE A 18 -0.68 -1.01 -7.51
C ILE A 18 -1.22 -0.43 -8.81
N ARG A 19 -0.48 -0.58 -9.92
CA ARG A 19 -0.92 -0.12 -11.24
C ARG A 19 -2.22 -0.78 -11.68
N ALA A 20 -2.45 -2.06 -11.35
CA ALA A 20 -3.72 -2.74 -11.60
C ALA A 20 -4.86 -2.11 -10.78
N ALA A 21 -4.62 -1.76 -9.50
CA ALA A 21 -5.60 -1.07 -8.67
C ALA A 21 -5.92 0.35 -9.19
N GLU A 22 -4.91 1.10 -9.61
CA GLU A 22 -5.06 2.43 -10.22
C GLU A 22 -5.85 2.36 -11.53
N ALA A 23 -5.53 1.40 -12.41
CA ALA A 23 -6.22 1.20 -13.68
C ALA A 23 -7.68 0.78 -13.48
N GLN A 24 -7.98 -0.08 -12.50
CA GLN A 24 -9.33 -0.48 -12.14
C GLN A 24 -10.18 0.73 -11.73
N TYR A 25 -9.65 1.55 -10.85
CA TYR A 25 -10.35 2.77 -10.43
C TYR A 25 -10.51 3.78 -11.58
N ALA A 26 -9.47 4.00 -12.37
CA ALA A 26 -9.52 4.94 -13.48
C ALA A 26 -10.53 4.54 -14.57
N SER A 27 -10.69 3.22 -14.81
CA SER A 27 -11.64 2.72 -15.80
C SER A 27 -13.11 2.86 -15.36
N ASN A 28 -13.39 2.77 -14.07
CA ASN A 28 -14.73 2.90 -13.51
C ASN A 28 -14.71 3.40 -12.06
N PRO A 29 -14.56 4.72 -11.82
CA PRO A 29 -14.48 5.29 -10.47
C PRO A 29 -15.71 5.03 -9.59
N GLY A 30 -16.88 4.82 -10.22
CA GLY A 30 -18.14 4.50 -9.51
C GLY A 30 -18.26 3.03 -9.08
N GLN A 31 -17.40 2.15 -9.54
CA GLN A 31 -17.44 0.72 -9.19
C GLN A 31 -16.73 0.46 -7.86
N VAL A 32 -17.49 0.45 -6.79
CA VAL A 32 -16.99 0.29 -5.43
C VAL A 32 -16.42 -1.11 -5.17
N ASN A 33 -17.05 -2.14 -5.73
CA ASN A 33 -16.69 -3.54 -5.53
C ASN A 33 -16.63 -4.31 -6.86
N PRO A 34 -15.52 -4.20 -7.64
CA PRO A 34 -15.35 -4.95 -8.88
C PRO A 34 -15.29 -6.46 -8.62
N ALA A 35 -15.87 -7.25 -9.53
CA ALA A 35 -15.80 -8.71 -9.49
C ALA A 35 -14.42 -9.23 -9.96
N THR A 36 -13.74 -8.45 -10.79
CA THR A 36 -12.41 -8.76 -11.32
C THR A 36 -11.57 -7.49 -11.35
N ILE A 37 -10.26 -7.62 -11.33
CA ILE A 37 -9.32 -6.50 -11.49
C ILE A 37 -8.73 -6.54 -12.89
N THR A 38 -8.93 -5.47 -13.64
CA THR A 38 -8.33 -5.29 -14.95
C THR A 38 -6.80 -5.23 -14.83
N ASN A 39 -6.09 -5.95 -15.72
CA ASN A 39 -4.63 -6.04 -15.70
C ASN A 39 -4.05 -6.63 -14.40
N MET A 40 -4.78 -7.52 -13.73
CA MET A 40 -4.22 -8.31 -12.63
C MET A 40 -2.95 -9.02 -13.12
N PRO A 41 -1.85 -8.98 -12.37
CA PRO A 41 -0.66 -9.76 -12.70
C PRO A 41 -0.97 -11.25 -12.88
N ALA A 42 -0.39 -11.86 -13.92
CA ALA A 42 -0.67 -13.25 -14.27
C ALA A 42 -0.31 -14.20 -13.12
N GLY A 43 -1.11 -15.25 -12.95
CA GLY A 43 -0.92 -16.26 -11.91
C GLY A 43 -1.42 -15.81 -10.52
N TYR A 44 -2.17 -14.71 -10.44
CA TYR A 44 -2.81 -14.26 -9.19
C TYR A 44 -4.33 -14.23 -9.32
N THR A 45 -4.98 -14.62 -8.24
CA THR A 45 -6.46 -14.64 -8.11
C THR A 45 -6.89 -13.58 -7.11
N LEU A 46 -7.96 -12.84 -7.44
CA LEU A 46 -8.57 -11.85 -6.56
C LEU A 46 -9.32 -12.55 -5.41
N VAL A 47 -8.95 -12.22 -4.17
CA VAL A 47 -9.58 -12.78 -2.96
C VAL A 47 -10.56 -11.80 -2.34
N ARG A 48 -10.16 -10.54 -2.18
CA ARG A 48 -11.01 -9.46 -1.64
C ARG A 48 -10.72 -8.15 -2.36
N THR A 49 -11.72 -7.31 -2.44
CA THR A 49 -11.54 -5.90 -2.77
C THR A 49 -11.48 -5.07 -1.49
N ILE A 50 -10.79 -3.94 -1.54
CA ILE A 50 -10.62 -3.01 -0.42
C ILE A 50 -11.31 -1.71 -0.77
N GLN A 51 -12.12 -1.19 0.15
CA GLN A 51 -12.83 0.07 0.03
C GLN A 51 -12.45 0.99 1.18
N MET A 52 -12.51 2.28 0.92
CA MET A 52 -12.49 3.31 1.94
C MET A 52 -13.70 4.24 1.81
N THR A 53 -13.97 5.03 2.84
CA THR A 53 -14.92 6.13 2.75
C THR A 53 -14.17 7.39 2.30
N ASP A 54 -14.51 7.87 1.10
CA ASP A 54 -14.02 9.15 0.64
C ASP A 54 -14.72 10.26 1.42
N SER A 55 -13.93 11.02 2.17
CA SER A 55 -14.38 12.13 3.02
C SER A 55 -14.04 13.50 2.44
N PHE A 56 -13.41 13.56 1.25
CA PHE A 56 -12.95 14.80 0.62
C PHE A 56 -14.01 15.54 -0.19
N GLY A 57 -15.25 15.09 -0.16
CA GLY A 57 -16.37 15.73 -0.84
C GLY A 57 -17.52 16.05 0.12
N PRO A 58 -18.55 16.79 -0.35
CA PRO A 58 -19.73 17.10 0.45
C PRO A 58 -20.57 15.86 0.78
N VAL A 59 -20.34 14.76 0.06
CA VAL A 59 -21.02 13.47 0.27
C VAL A 59 -19.98 12.41 0.53
N LYS A 60 -20.03 11.81 1.73
CA LYS A 60 -19.21 10.65 2.07
C LYS A 60 -19.66 9.46 1.23
N SER A 61 -18.79 8.93 0.38
CA SER A 61 -19.07 7.77 -0.45
C SER A 61 -18.01 6.69 -0.26
N ARG A 62 -18.43 5.43 -0.39
CA ARG A 62 -17.47 4.32 -0.46
C ARG A 62 -16.84 4.30 -1.84
N VAL A 63 -15.52 4.10 -1.89
CA VAL A 63 -14.77 3.98 -3.14
C VAL A 63 -13.85 2.77 -3.10
N PHE A 64 -13.61 2.17 -4.25
CA PHE A 64 -12.58 1.13 -4.41
C PHE A 64 -11.20 1.73 -4.15
N TYR A 65 -10.43 1.09 -3.28
CA TYR A 65 -9.10 1.59 -2.93
C TYR A 65 -7.98 0.59 -3.17
N GLY A 66 -8.29 -0.69 -3.32
CA GLY A 66 -7.31 -1.71 -3.55
C GLY A 66 -7.90 -3.12 -3.51
N PHE A 67 -7.03 -4.10 -3.35
CA PHE A 67 -7.45 -5.49 -3.30
C PHE A 67 -6.43 -6.37 -2.57
N VAL A 68 -6.90 -7.58 -2.20
CA VAL A 68 -6.09 -8.71 -1.77
C VAL A 68 -6.13 -9.76 -2.88
N ALA A 69 -4.98 -10.20 -3.33
CA ALA A 69 -4.83 -11.29 -4.30
C ALA A 69 -3.84 -12.32 -3.80
N VAL A 70 -3.97 -13.57 -4.25
CA VAL A 70 -3.07 -14.67 -3.90
C VAL A 70 -2.61 -15.38 -5.16
N GLY A 71 -1.36 -15.78 -5.23
CA GLY A 71 -0.79 -16.51 -6.37
C GLY A 71 0.73 -16.44 -6.39
N GLY A 72 1.30 -16.75 -7.56
CA GLY A 72 2.76 -16.77 -7.76
C GLY A 72 3.42 -18.07 -7.34
N THR A 73 4.74 -18.13 -7.51
CA THR A 73 5.57 -19.28 -7.09
C THR A 73 6.85 -18.73 -6.42
N PRO A 74 7.01 -18.89 -5.11
CA PRO A 74 6.05 -19.48 -4.15
C PRO A 74 4.76 -18.65 -4.04
N GLN A 75 3.67 -19.29 -3.60
CA GLN A 75 2.40 -18.59 -3.37
C GLN A 75 2.59 -17.46 -2.38
N THR A 76 2.03 -16.30 -2.70
CA THR A 76 2.18 -15.07 -1.93
C THR A 76 0.85 -14.32 -1.90
N ALA A 77 0.42 -13.89 -0.72
CA ALA A 77 -0.68 -12.97 -0.57
C ALA A 77 -0.19 -11.52 -0.82
N VAL A 78 -0.86 -10.80 -1.68
CA VAL A 78 -0.51 -9.41 -2.03
C VAL A 78 -1.66 -8.48 -1.71
N VAL A 79 -1.41 -7.48 -0.89
CA VAL A 79 -2.31 -6.36 -0.64
C VAL A 79 -1.81 -5.15 -1.42
N ALA A 80 -2.60 -4.68 -2.37
CA ALA A 80 -2.25 -3.53 -3.19
C ALA A 80 -3.19 -2.35 -2.91
N LEU A 81 -2.63 -1.21 -2.53
CA LEU A 81 -3.34 0.03 -2.26
C LEU A 81 -2.95 1.09 -3.29
N ARG A 82 -3.96 1.60 -4.02
CA ARG A 82 -3.75 2.65 -5.01
C ARG A 82 -3.43 3.99 -4.36
N GLY A 83 -2.83 4.89 -5.13
CA GLY A 83 -2.78 6.31 -4.81
C GLY A 83 -4.13 7.01 -5.03
N THR A 84 -4.19 8.31 -4.74
CA THR A 84 -5.31 9.18 -5.12
C THR A 84 -5.28 9.46 -6.62
N ALA A 85 -6.47 9.58 -7.22
CA ALA A 85 -6.57 9.89 -8.65
C ALA A 85 -6.42 11.38 -8.95
N THR A 86 -6.55 12.24 -7.95
CA THR A 86 -6.43 13.70 -8.07
C THR A 86 -5.03 14.17 -7.70
N THR A 87 -4.60 15.24 -8.33
CA THR A 87 -3.30 15.89 -8.16
C THR A 87 -3.05 16.40 -6.73
N LEU A 88 -1.85 16.93 -6.51
CA LEU A 88 -1.30 17.41 -5.23
C LEU A 88 -2.20 18.33 -4.39
N GLU A 89 -3.31 18.84 -4.93
CA GLU A 89 -4.21 19.78 -4.26
C GLU A 89 -4.84 19.22 -2.97
N TRP A 90 -5.13 17.91 -2.91
CA TRP A 90 -5.71 17.30 -1.71
C TRP A 90 -4.72 17.17 -0.54
N TRP A 91 -3.41 17.33 -0.79
CA TRP A 91 -2.41 17.38 0.29
C TRP A 91 -2.58 18.60 1.18
N ASP A 92 -3.11 19.69 0.63
CA ASP A 92 -3.37 20.91 1.38
C ASP A 92 -4.55 20.74 2.35
N ASP A 93 -5.50 19.86 2.00
CA ASP A 93 -6.68 19.56 2.83
C ASP A 93 -6.42 18.42 3.85
N LEU A 94 -5.29 17.72 3.74
CA LEU A 94 -4.98 16.63 4.65
C LEU A 94 -4.63 17.18 6.03
N GLN A 95 -5.26 16.59 7.07
CA GLN A 95 -4.98 16.96 8.46
C GLN A 95 -3.63 16.39 8.90
N TRP A 96 -2.65 17.30 9.06
CA TRP A 96 -1.28 16.96 9.48
C TRP A 96 -1.06 17.01 10.99
N ASN A 97 -2.13 17.10 11.80
CA ASN A 97 -1.99 16.95 13.25
C ASN A 97 -1.55 15.53 13.56
N LEU A 98 -0.66 15.40 14.53
CA LEU A 98 -0.25 14.10 15.06
C LEU A 98 -1.27 13.61 16.08
N VAL A 99 -1.82 12.41 15.85
CA VAL A 99 -2.77 11.73 16.74
C VAL A 99 -2.24 10.35 17.10
N PRO A 100 -2.56 9.80 18.30
CA PRO A 100 -2.12 8.45 18.67
C PRO A 100 -2.57 7.39 17.68
N PHE A 101 -1.65 6.50 17.27
CA PHE A 101 -1.98 5.32 16.49
C PHE A 101 -2.45 4.19 17.40
N THR A 102 -3.73 4.21 17.72
CA THR A 102 -4.32 3.34 18.76
C THR A 102 -4.42 1.87 18.37
N GLN A 103 -4.24 1.50 17.09
CA GLN A 103 -4.19 0.11 16.65
C GLN A 103 -2.95 -0.64 17.12
N VAL A 104 -1.88 0.07 17.44
CA VAL A 104 -0.63 -0.55 17.86
C VAL A 104 -0.25 -0.05 19.26
N SER A 105 -0.03 -0.97 20.18
CA SER A 105 0.49 -0.62 21.51
C SER A 105 1.85 0.06 21.37
N ASP A 106 2.02 1.20 22.06
CA ASP A 106 3.20 2.05 21.93
C ASP A 106 3.49 2.51 20.48
N GLY A 107 2.41 2.62 19.68
CA GLY A 107 2.45 2.92 18.25
C GLY A 107 2.87 4.36 17.90
N GLY A 108 3.12 5.23 18.87
CA GLY A 108 3.44 6.63 18.63
C GLY A 108 2.28 7.41 18.02
N ASN A 109 2.59 8.49 17.31
CA ASN A 109 1.58 9.33 16.67
C ASN A 109 1.76 9.33 15.16
N VAL A 110 0.63 9.39 14.45
CA VAL A 110 0.55 9.43 12.98
C VAL A 110 -0.26 10.64 12.52
N ALA A 111 -0.15 11.01 11.24
CA ALA A 111 -0.96 12.08 10.68
C ALA A 111 -2.44 11.72 10.77
N GLN A 112 -3.23 12.63 11.35
CA GLN A 112 -4.65 12.45 11.56
C GLN A 112 -5.37 12.09 10.25
N GLY A 113 -5.07 12.77 9.15
CA GLY A 113 -5.72 12.49 7.88
C GLY A 113 -5.49 11.07 7.36
N PHE A 114 -4.29 10.50 7.55
CA PHE A 114 -4.05 9.09 7.21
C PHE A 114 -4.78 8.14 8.14
N TYR A 115 -4.80 8.47 9.43
CA TYR A 115 -5.49 7.68 10.44
C TYR A 115 -6.99 7.64 10.21
N ASP A 116 -7.60 8.80 9.96
CA ASP A 116 -9.02 8.93 9.68
C ASP A 116 -9.42 8.11 8.45
N ILE A 117 -8.63 8.13 7.37
CA ILE A 117 -8.85 7.29 6.19
C ILE A 117 -8.70 5.81 6.54
N TYR A 118 -7.62 5.42 7.22
CA TYR A 118 -7.33 4.04 7.58
C TYR A 118 -8.46 3.39 8.38
N THR A 119 -9.06 4.13 9.30
CA THR A 119 -10.19 3.64 10.13
C THR A 119 -11.48 3.42 9.34
N THR A 120 -11.57 3.92 8.10
CA THR A 120 -12.72 3.68 7.22
C THR A 120 -12.56 2.47 6.32
N PHE A 121 -11.38 1.85 6.28
CA PHE A 121 -11.12 0.72 5.41
C PHE A 121 -11.95 -0.50 5.77
N GLY A 122 -12.32 -1.26 4.75
CA GLY A 122 -12.95 -2.56 4.88
C GLY A 122 -12.70 -3.41 3.65
N THR A 123 -12.88 -4.70 3.79
CA THR A 123 -12.76 -5.68 2.70
C THR A 123 -14.13 -6.18 2.27
N MET A 124 -14.26 -6.56 1.01
CA MET A 124 -15.50 -7.14 0.46
C MET A 124 -15.17 -8.33 -0.44
N THR A 125 -16.05 -9.32 -0.44
CA THR A 125 -16.01 -10.38 -1.45
C THR A 125 -16.29 -9.77 -2.83
N PRO A 126 -15.43 -10.05 -3.84
CA PRO A 126 -15.54 -9.45 -5.17
C PRO A 126 -16.92 -9.60 -5.78
N GLY A 127 -17.47 -8.52 -6.36
CA GLY A 127 -18.74 -8.51 -7.05
C GLY A 127 -20.00 -8.60 -6.16
N GLN A 128 -19.87 -8.80 -4.85
CA GLN A 128 -21.02 -8.78 -3.94
C GLN A 128 -21.54 -7.36 -3.72
N GLN A 129 -22.85 -7.25 -3.41
CA GLN A 129 -23.45 -5.97 -3.07
C GLN A 129 -22.82 -5.41 -1.79
N ALA A 130 -22.53 -4.10 -1.78
CA ALA A 130 -21.86 -3.45 -0.68
C ALA A 130 -22.67 -3.58 0.62
N SER A 131 -22.12 -4.26 1.61
CA SER A 131 -22.56 -4.16 3.00
C SER A 131 -21.70 -3.10 3.70
N THR A 132 -22.24 -2.43 4.70
CA THR A 132 -21.46 -1.48 5.51
C THR A 132 -20.43 -2.29 6.31
N PRO A 133 -19.12 -2.12 6.11
CA PRO A 133 -18.13 -2.80 6.93
C PRO A 133 -18.24 -2.33 8.38
N ALA A 134 -18.02 -3.24 9.32
CA ALA A 134 -17.83 -2.87 10.71
C ALA A 134 -16.50 -2.08 10.86
N PRO A 135 -16.50 -0.93 11.54
CA PRO A 135 -15.25 -0.25 11.87
C PRO A 135 -14.31 -1.17 12.68
N ALA A 136 -13.01 -0.99 12.52
CA ALA A 136 -11.94 -1.65 13.30
C ALA A 136 -11.64 -3.13 12.99
N THR A 137 -12.08 -3.69 11.86
CA THR A 137 -11.75 -5.08 11.48
C THR A 137 -10.81 -5.20 10.28
N PHE A 138 -10.24 -4.10 9.79
CA PHE A 138 -9.52 -4.11 8.50
C PHE A 138 -8.30 -5.04 8.49
N ALA A 139 -7.38 -4.91 9.46
CA ALA A 139 -6.21 -5.79 9.51
C ALA A 139 -6.59 -7.27 9.75
N PRO A 140 -7.49 -7.61 10.70
CA PRO A 140 -8.02 -8.97 10.83
C PRO A 140 -8.69 -9.52 9.56
N ASP A 141 -9.46 -8.69 8.85
CA ASP A 141 -10.12 -9.13 7.61
C ASP A 141 -9.13 -9.36 6.47
N VAL A 142 -8.07 -8.54 6.38
CA VAL A 142 -6.98 -8.73 5.43
C VAL A 142 -6.19 -9.99 5.76
N ALA A 143 -5.84 -10.22 7.02
CA ALA A 143 -5.14 -11.41 7.48
C ALA A 143 -5.93 -12.69 7.14
N ARG A 144 -7.23 -12.71 7.48
CA ARG A 144 -8.13 -13.80 7.16
C ARG A 144 -8.24 -14.05 5.65
N ALA A 145 -8.40 -12.99 4.85
CA ALA A 145 -8.46 -13.10 3.40
C ALA A 145 -7.18 -13.69 2.79
N ALA A 146 -6.01 -13.29 3.30
CA ALA A 146 -4.74 -13.83 2.88
C ALA A 146 -4.62 -15.32 3.20
N THR A 147 -4.97 -15.71 4.42
CA THR A 147 -4.93 -17.12 4.87
C THR A 147 -5.91 -17.98 4.07
N GLU A 148 -7.17 -17.54 3.92
CA GLU A 148 -8.19 -18.26 3.13
C GLU A 148 -7.75 -18.42 1.67
N GLY A 149 -7.18 -17.38 1.06
CA GLY A 149 -6.70 -17.42 -0.32
C GLY A 149 -5.50 -18.35 -0.52
N LEU A 150 -4.54 -18.35 0.41
CA LEU A 150 -3.38 -19.24 0.36
C LEU A 150 -3.78 -20.70 0.59
N ALA A 151 -4.80 -20.97 1.40
CA ALA A 151 -5.31 -22.31 1.65
C ALA A 151 -6.16 -22.87 0.49
N ALA A 152 -6.76 -22.03 -0.33
CA ALA A 152 -7.71 -22.44 -1.38
C ALA A 152 -7.09 -23.31 -2.49
N ASP A 153 -5.79 -23.17 -2.74
CA ASP A 153 -5.05 -23.88 -3.79
C ASP A 153 -4.20 -25.05 -3.25
N VAL A 154 -4.28 -25.33 -1.94
CA VAL A 154 -3.56 -26.45 -1.31
C VAL A 154 -4.51 -27.62 -1.12
N ASP A 155 -4.09 -28.82 -1.53
CA ASP A 155 -4.88 -30.04 -1.22
C ASP A 155 -5.10 -30.09 0.31
N PRO A 156 -6.34 -30.29 0.78
CA PRO A 156 -6.61 -30.41 2.22
C PRO A 156 -5.73 -31.44 2.95
N ALA A 157 -5.19 -32.45 2.22
CA ALA A 157 -4.26 -33.43 2.76
C ALA A 157 -2.82 -32.89 2.91
N ASP A 158 -2.47 -31.82 2.18
CA ASP A 158 -1.16 -31.18 2.17
C ASP A 158 -1.13 -29.85 2.96
N LEU A 159 -2.27 -29.46 3.55
CA LEU A 159 -2.32 -28.29 4.45
C LEU A 159 -1.41 -28.59 5.65
N PRO A 160 -0.35 -27.80 5.88
CA PRO A 160 0.43 -27.92 7.10
C PRO A 160 -0.51 -27.66 8.29
N VAL A 161 -0.59 -28.59 9.20
CA VAL A 161 -1.52 -28.56 10.36
C VAL A 161 -1.20 -27.38 11.31
N ASP A 162 0.03 -26.80 11.18
CA ASP A 162 0.54 -25.70 12.00
C ASP A 162 1.42 -24.75 11.16
N VAL A 163 0.82 -23.96 10.24
CA VAL A 163 1.54 -22.85 9.63
C VAL A 163 1.59 -21.71 10.64
N ASP A 164 2.79 -21.36 11.10
CA ASP A 164 2.95 -20.12 11.88
C ASP A 164 2.49 -18.94 11.04
N PRO A 165 1.55 -18.10 11.52
CA PRO A 165 1.14 -16.89 10.82
C PRO A 165 2.32 -16.01 10.39
N ALA A 166 3.43 -16.02 11.14
CA ALA A 166 4.65 -15.30 10.80
C ALA A 166 5.32 -15.80 9.50
N ASP A 167 5.09 -17.04 9.10
CA ASP A 167 5.66 -17.66 7.90
C ASP A 167 4.77 -17.48 6.65
N LEU A 168 3.58 -16.88 6.79
CA LEU A 168 2.71 -16.63 5.65
C LEU A 168 3.36 -15.62 4.67
N PRO A 169 3.66 -16.02 3.42
CA PRO A 169 4.25 -15.12 2.45
C PRO A 169 3.26 -14.00 2.11
N MET A 170 3.52 -12.81 2.62
CA MET A 170 2.64 -11.66 2.44
C MET A 170 3.40 -10.42 2.02
N VAL A 171 2.86 -9.69 1.06
CA VAL A 171 3.35 -8.40 0.60
C VAL A 171 2.25 -7.36 0.72
N VAL A 172 2.57 -6.21 1.30
CA VAL A 172 1.72 -5.02 1.29
C VAL A 172 2.42 -3.94 0.46
N THR A 173 1.76 -3.49 -0.58
CA THR A 173 2.33 -2.50 -1.50
C THR A 173 1.38 -1.33 -1.73
N GLY A 174 1.93 -0.13 -1.93
CA GLY A 174 1.13 1.07 -2.13
C GLY A 174 1.92 2.24 -2.69
N HIS A 175 1.22 3.15 -3.36
CA HIS A 175 1.78 4.35 -3.97
C HIS A 175 1.16 5.60 -3.35
N SER A 176 1.97 6.62 -3.10
CA SER A 176 1.49 7.91 -2.60
C SER A 176 0.71 7.75 -1.29
N LEU A 177 -0.55 8.21 -1.21
CA LEU A 177 -1.44 7.97 -0.07
C LEU A 177 -1.57 6.46 0.23
N GLY A 178 -1.72 5.62 -0.80
CA GLY A 178 -1.72 4.16 -0.62
C GLY A 178 -0.45 3.63 0.03
N GLY A 179 0.70 4.27 -0.19
CA GLY A 179 1.96 3.96 0.48
C GLY A 179 1.95 4.29 1.97
N ALA A 180 1.34 5.43 2.35
CA ALA A 180 1.14 5.79 3.77
C ALA A 180 0.20 4.80 4.46
N LEU A 181 -0.92 4.45 3.82
CA LEU A 181 -1.90 3.51 4.36
C LEU A 181 -1.37 2.07 4.42
N ALA A 182 -0.54 1.66 3.44
CA ALA A 182 0.20 0.39 3.48
C ALA A 182 1.15 0.33 4.69
N THR A 183 1.81 1.44 5.01
CA THR A 183 2.68 1.53 6.20
C THR A 183 1.88 1.34 7.50
N LEU A 184 0.70 1.95 7.63
CA LEU A 184 -0.19 1.73 8.79
C LEU A 184 -0.65 0.27 8.87
N LEU A 185 -1.07 -0.31 7.74
CA LEU A 185 -1.53 -1.70 7.68
C LEU A 185 -0.43 -2.69 8.08
N VAL A 186 0.81 -2.50 7.61
CA VAL A 186 1.94 -3.36 7.99
C VAL A 186 2.18 -3.30 9.50
N ALA A 187 2.15 -2.10 10.11
CA ALA A 187 2.30 -1.97 11.55
C ALA A 187 1.19 -2.70 12.32
N ASP A 188 -0.06 -2.56 11.87
CA ASP A 188 -1.23 -3.18 12.48
C ASP A 188 -1.19 -4.71 12.36
N LEU A 189 -0.95 -5.25 11.15
CA LEU A 189 -0.81 -6.69 10.90
C LEU A 189 0.32 -7.32 11.74
N SER A 190 1.47 -6.67 11.79
CA SER A 190 2.62 -7.20 12.53
C SER A 190 2.43 -7.13 14.05
N ALA A 191 1.72 -6.13 14.55
CA ALA A 191 1.48 -5.98 15.98
C ALA A 191 0.37 -6.88 16.50
N ASN A 192 -0.70 -7.10 15.70
CA ASN A 192 -1.93 -7.69 16.19
C ASN A 192 -2.24 -9.06 15.60
N MET A 193 -1.68 -9.40 14.43
CA MET A 193 -1.96 -10.67 13.74
C MET A 193 -0.75 -11.61 13.72
N ALA A 194 0.35 -11.24 14.37
CA ALA A 194 1.62 -11.98 14.35
C ALA A 194 2.16 -12.27 12.93
N LEU A 195 1.71 -11.51 11.93
CA LEU A 195 2.18 -11.59 10.54
C LEU A 195 3.48 -10.82 10.36
N GLN A 196 4.30 -11.23 9.38
CA GLN A 196 5.53 -10.52 9.00
C GLN A 196 5.48 -10.09 7.53
N PRO A 197 4.53 -9.21 7.14
CA PRO A 197 4.40 -8.81 5.75
C PRO A 197 5.61 -8.00 5.29
N GLN A 198 6.03 -8.23 4.04
CA GLN A 198 6.97 -7.34 3.37
C GLN A 198 6.25 -6.06 2.94
N ALA A 199 6.84 -4.91 3.24
CA ALA A 199 6.32 -3.61 2.79
C ALA A 199 7.09 -3.10 1.57
N TRP A 200 6.37 -2.74 0.51
CA TRP A 200 6.94 -2.13 -0.70
C TRP A 200 6.15 -0.87 -1.04
N THR A 201 6.67 0.29 -0.65
CA THR A 201 5.97 1.57 -0.84
C THR A 201 6.69 2.46 -1.84
N PHE A 202 5.92 3.11 -2.71
CA PHE A 202 6.41 4.03 -3.73
C PHE A 202 5.86 5.41 -3.44
N ALA A 203 6.72 6.43 -3.48
CA ALA A 203 6.33 7.82 -3.24
C ALA A 203 5.56 8.06 -1.92
N SER A 204 5.74 7.19 -0.92
CA SER A 204 5.03 7.33 0.36
C SER A 204 5.51 8.57 1.12
N PRO A 205 4.60 9.42 1.62
CA PRO A 205 4.96 10.52 2.52
C PRO A 205 5.41 9.98 3.89
N LYS A 206 5.86 10.88 4.76
CA LYS A 206 6.12 10.56 6.16
C LYS A 206 4.79 10.34 6.89
N VAL A 207 4.67 9.20 7.55
CA VAL A 207 3.38 8.77 8.12
C VAL A 207 3.17 9.26 9.55
N GLY A 208 4.24 9.31 10.36
CA GLY A 208 4.12 9.64 11.77
C GLY A 208 5.41 10.19 12.38
N ASP A 209 5.41 10.26 13.70
CA ASP A 209 6.52 10.79 14.50
C ASP A 209 7.68 9.79 14.66
N ALA A 210 8.70 10.19 15.42
CA ALA A 210 9.87 9.35 15.69
C ALA A 210 9.50 8.07 16.45
N THR A 211 8.52 8.12 17.33
CA THR A 211 8.04 6.96 18.11
C THR A 211 7.37 5.95 17.18
N PHE A 212 6.46 6.42 16.30
CA PHE A 212 5.85 5.57 15.29
C PHE A 212 6.93 4.93 14.38
N ALA A 213 7.88 5.73 13.87
CA ALA A 213 8.92 5.21 12.97
C ALA A 213 9.80 4.15 13.67
N ALA A 214 10.15 4.35 14.94
CA ALA A 214 10.91 3.38 15.72
C ALA A 214 10.11 2.10 15.98
N ARG A 215 8.82 2.23 16.37
CA ARG A 215 7.93 1.08 16.58
C ARG A 215 7.73 0.28 15.31
N TYR A 216 7.46 0.95 14.18
CA TYR A 216 7.38 0.33 12.86
C TYR A 216 8.65 -0.47 12.53
N GLY A 217 9.82 0.13 12.74
CA GLY A 217 11.10 -0.54 12.51
C GLY A 217 11.34 -1.78 13.37
N SER A 218 10.72 -1.85 14.56
CA SER A 218 10.77 -3.05 15.41
C SER A 218 9.80 -4.15 15.00
N LEU A 219 8.73 -3.80 14.29
CA LEU A 219 7.67 -4.72 13.83
C LEU A 219 7.95 -5.27 12.44
N SER A 220 8.47 -4.45 11.53
CA SER A 220 8.66 -4.82 10.12
C SER A 220 10.07 -5.37 9.88
N THR A 221 10.16 -6.57 9.31
CA THR A 221 11.43 -7.23 9.00
C THR A 221 11.97 -6.86 7.61
N VAL A 222 11.08 -6.67 6.63
CA VAL A 222 11.40 -6.26 5.25
C VAL A 222 10.52 -5.09 4.86
N SER A 223 11.13 -3.91 4.70
CA SER A 223 10.38 -2.72 4.31
C SER A 223 11.21 -1.84 3.38
N TRP A 224 10.72 -1.68 2.15
CA TRP A 224 11.34 -0.87 1.12
C TRP A 224 10.50 0.37 0.85
N ARG A 225 11.00 1.52 1.23
CA ARG A 225 10.42 2.83 0.92
C ARG A 225 11.14 3.44 -0.27
N ILE A 226 10.60 3.23 -1.47
CA ILE A 226 11.17 3.72 -2.72
C ILE A 226 10.74 5.16 -2.93
N HIS A 227 11.70 6.07 -3.10
CA HIS A 227 11.43 7.49 -3.28
C HIS A 227 12.28 8.10 -4.40
N ASN A 228 11.65 8.95 -5.20
CA ASN A 228 12.32 9.68 -6.26
C ASN A 228 12.83 11.02 -5.72
N LEU A 229 14.11 11.32 -5.92
CA LEU A 229 14.77 12.51 -5.37
C LEU A 229 14.12 13.83 -5.81
N VAL A 230 13.43 13.82 -6.95
CA VAL A 230 12.75 15.02 -7.51
C VAL A 230 11.24 15.01 -7.27
N ASP A 231 10.71 14.00 -6.59
CA ASP A 231 9.33 13.94 -6.12
C ASP A 231 9.20 14.61 -4.75
N VAL A 232 8.29 15.54 -4.60
CA VAL A 232 8.10 16.29 -3.35
C VAL A 232 7.33 15.49 -2.29
N VAL A 233 6.46 14.55 -2.70
CA VAL A 233 5.54 13.83 -1.80
C VAL A 233 6.27 13.04 -0.71
N PRO A 234 7.35 12.28 -0.96
CA PRO A 234 8.08 11.57 0.08
C PRO A 234 8.68 12.46 1.18
N TYR A 235 8.77 13.77 0.95
CA TYR A 235 9.29 14.73 1.91
C TYR A 235 8.19 15.40 2.75
N PHE A 236 6.91 15.24 2.35
CA PHE A 236 5.77 15.75 3.13
C PHE A 236 5.53 14.93 4.43
N PRO A 237 4.99 15.59 5.47
CA PRO A 237 4.85 17.02 5.55
C PRO A 237 6.22 17.72 5.66
N ILE A 238 6.31 18.92 5.06
CA ILE A 238 7.46 19.81 5.30
C ILE A 238 7.26 20.42 6.67
N ASP A 239 7.89 19.83 7.66
CA ASP A 239 7.71 20.19 9.06
C ASP A 239 9.00 20.85 9.61
N VAL A 240 8.94 22.16 9.81
CA VAL A 240 10.08 22.92 10.34
C VAL A 240 10.49 22.50 11.76
N PHE A 241 9.60 21.89 12.53
CA PHE A 241 9.89 21.32 13.85
C PHE A 241 10.37 19.89 13.81
N ASN A 242 10.43 19.31 12.61
CA ASN A 242 10.94 17.96 12.36
C ASN A 242 10.24 16.89 13.22
N ARG A 243 8.92 17.03 13.43
CA ARG A 243 8.09 16.10 14.22
C ARG A 243 7.87 14.78 13.49
N TYR A 244 7.84 14.80 12.14
CA TYR A 244 7.63 13.62 11.32
C TYR A 244 8.94 12.92 10.98
N ARG A 245 8.90 11.60 10.91
CA ARG A 245 10.02 10.76 10.49
C ARG A 245 9.60 9.76 9.42
N SER A 246 10.50 9.52 8.49
CA SER A 246 10.35 8.39 7.57
C SER A 246 10.55 7.09 8.33
N VAL A 247 9.68 6.11 8.06
CA VAL A 247 9.93 4.73 8.48
C VAL A 247 11.07 4.16 7.65
N THR A 248 11.95 3.38 8.19
CA THR A 248 13.05 2.67 7.51
C THR A 248 13.99 3.57 6.67
N THR A 249 15.09 3.00 6.22
CA THR A 249 15.99 3.62 5.24
C THR A 249 15.33 3.57 3.86
N GLY A 250 15.24 4.73 3.18
CA GLY A 250 14.65 4.79 1.85
C GLY A 250 15.60 4.25 0.78
N TYR A 251 15.04 3.69 -0.29
CA TYR A 251 15.73 3.43 -1.55
C TYR A 251 15.49 4.59 -2.50
N ALA A 252 16.55 5.37 -2.76
CA ALA A 252 16.46 6.56 -3.60
C ALA A 252 16.60 6.19 -5.07
N ILE A 253 15.69 6.69 -5.89
CA ILE A 253 15.81 6.74 -7.35
C ILE A 253 15.87 8.19 -7.82
N ASN A 254 16.29 8.41 -9.06
CA ASN A 254 16.32 9.74 -9.66
C ASN A 254 15.80 9.67 -11.10
N SER A 255 14.67 10.34 -11.34
CA SER A 255 14.05 10.42 -12.67
C SER A 255 14.53 11.64 -13.50
N LEU A 256 15.41 12.48 -12.94
CA LEU A 256 15.94 13.63 -13.67
C LEU A 256 16.71 13.16 -14.90
N GLY A 257 16.36 13.70 -16.07
CA GLY A 257 16.96 13.31 -17.35
C GLY A 257 16.47 11.95 -17.90
N LYS A 258 15.61 11.23 -17.16
CA LYS A 258 15.01 9.96 -17.58
C LYS A 258 13.52 10.10 -17.92
N ALA A 259 12.86 11.09 -17.33
CA ALA A 259 11.47 11.45 -17.61
C ALA A 259 11.36 12.97 -17.73
N LYS A 260 10.29 13.43 -18.39
CA LYS A 260 9.94 14.86 -18.43
C LYS A 260 9.81 15.41 -17.02
N TRP A 261 10.45 16.52 -16.76
CA TRP A 261 10.35 17.16 -15.45
C TRP A 261 8.99 17.86 -15.28
N SER A 262 8.19 17.32 -14.41
CA SER A 262 6.97 17.93 -13.85
C SER A 262 6.67 17.24 -12.52
N LEU A 263 5.91 17.89 -11.63
CA LEU A 263 5.52 17.29 -10.36
C LEU A 263 4.74 15.98 -10.57
N GLY A 264 3.80 15.97 -11.52
CA GLY A 264 3.02 14.77 -11.85
C GLY A 264 3.88 13.64 -12.39
N CYS A 265 4.82 13.91 -13.31
CA CYS A 265 5.70 12.87 -13.83
C CYS A 265 6.71 12.39 -12.78
N ALA A 266 7.24 13.29 -11.95
CA ALA A 266 8.15 12.91 -10.87
C ALA A 266 7.48 11.99 -9.83
N HIS A 267 6.17 12.18 -9.60
CA HIS A 267 5.35 11.43 -8.64
C HIS A 267 4.68 10.19 -9.24
N SER A 268 4.61 10.07 -10.57
CA SER A 268 3.92 8.96 -11.24
C SER A 268 4.54 7.59 -10.89
N LEU A 269 3.72 6.63 -10.47
CA LEU A 269 4.14 5.25 -10.25
C LEU A 269 4.83 4.65 -11.49
N ASN A 270 4.31 4.96 -12.70
CA ASN A 270 4.95 4.51 -13.95
C ASN A 270 6.38 5.02 -14.08
N THR A 271 6.64 6.29 -13.72
CA THR A 271 7.99 6.86 -13.71
C THR A 271 8.90 6.14 -12.72
N TYR A 272 8.41 5.84 -11.51
CA TYR A 272 9.16 5.06 -10.53
C TYR A 272 9.56 3.70 -11.08
N MET A 273 8.59 2.97 -11.66
CA MET A 273 8.83 1.65 -12.23
C MET A 273 9.76 1.71 -13.45
N HIS A 274 9.62 2.72 -14.30
CA HIS A 274 10.52 2.92 -15.44
C HIS A 274 11.97 3.17 -14.98
N VAL A 275 12.19 4.00 -13.97
CA VAL A 275 13.55 4.27 -13.48
C VAL A 275 14.19 3.02 -12.87
N LEU A 276 13.39 2.15 -12.26
CA LEU A 276 13.84 0.86 -11.71
C LEU A 276 14.13 -0.18 -12.79
N SER A 277 13.36 -0.21 -13.88
CA SER A 277 13.50 -1.18 -14.97
C SER A 277 13.09 -0.58 -16.32
N PRO A 278 13.95 0.26 -16.92
CA PRO A 278 13.60 1.00 -18.14
C PRO A 278 13.33 0.08 -19.35
N ASP A 279 13.96 -1.08 -19.39
CA ASP A 279 13.82 -2.03 -20.50
C ASP A 279 12.47 -2.77 -20.49
N THR A 280 11.83 -2.89 -19.33
CA THR A 280 10.57 -3.64 -19.17
C THR A 280 9.35 -2.75 -18.96
N VAL A 281 9.54 -1.54 -18.45
CA VAL A 281 8.47 -0.58 -18.17
C VAL A 281 8.66 0.66 -19.02
N PRO A 282 7.93 0.84 -20.12
CA PRO A 282 8.00 2.06 -20.91
C PRO A 282 7.41 3.24 -20.11
N LEU A 283 7.99 4.43 -20.32
CA LEU A 283 7.41 5.67 -19.76
C LEU A 283 6.02 5.93 -20.34
N ASP A 284 5.16 6.48 -19.50
CA ASP A 284 3.91 7.08 -19.93
C ASP A 284 4.18 8.14 -21.01
N PRO A 285 3.44 8.16 -22.13
CA PRO A 285 3.61 9.15 -23.19
C PRO A 285 3.60 10.61 -22.70
N ALA A 286 2.83 10.92 -21.64
CA ALA A 286 2.78 12.26 -21.06
C ALA A 286 4.07 12.66 -20.34
N CYS A 287 4.91 11.68 -19.97
CA CYS A 287 6.15 11.85 -19.21
C CYS A 287 7.43 11.57 -20.03
N ARG A 288 7.29 11.38 -21.35
CA ARG A 288 8.41 11.24 -22.29
C ARG A 288 9.07 12.57 -22.64
#